data_02522092f9851775bcdc5e938d1a6367
#
_entry.id   02522092f9851775bcdc5e938d1a6367
#
_cell.length_a   1.000
_cell.length_b   1.000
_cell.length_c   1.000
_cell.angle_alpha   90.00
_cell.angle_beta   90.00
_cell.angle_gamma   90.00
#
_symmetry.space_group_name_H-M   'P 1'
#
loop_
_entity.id
_entity.type
_entity.pdbx_description
1 polymer ?
#
loop_
_entity_poly.entity_id
_entity_poly.type
_entity_poly.pdbx_seq_one_letter_code
_entity_poly.pdbx_strand_id
1 'polypeptide(L)'
;RHWDMDEEFGGDDVIVSGGFQKIVEPLSDGLDIRYAHRVEKVSFEGSGVKVTTSQGVIEADRAVVTLPLGVLQQDRVRFEPQLPEDKRSSIGRLGMGVMNKIALRFSKRFWPEDAHRLGLLNSSTENLTEYFPLTPYAKQPVIVGLTRGRHAKSIEKMNKEEAVQQALTDLRSMFGSSVPYQAIDSVVTGWDSDESSHGSYS
;
A
#
# COMPACT_ATOMS: atom_id res chain seq x y z
N ARG A 1 -14.66 -9.94 -14.76
CA ARG A 1 -15.77 -9.07 -14.35
C ARG A 1 -15.38 -7.66 -14.70
N HIS A 2 -16.25 -6.96 -15.47
CA HIS A 2 -16.01 -5.63 -16.05
C HIS A 2 -16.39 -4.52 -15.09
N TRP A 3 -15.79 -4.44 -13.93
CA TRP A 3 -16.09 -3.32 -13.02
C TRP A 3 -15.16 -2.11 -13.22
N ASP A 4 -14.21 -2.21 -14.14
CA ASP A 4 -13.35 -1.09 -14.54
C ASP A 4 -13.96 -0.21 -15.65
N MET A 5 -15.22 -0.42 -16.03
CA MET A 5 -15.83 0.25 -17.17
C MET A 5 -16.99 1.20 -16.81
N ASP A 6 -17.28 1.36 -15.54
CA ASP A 6 -18.28 2.33 -15.14
C ASP A 6 -17.61 3.70 -14.93
N GLU A 7 -17.83 4.60 -15.89
CA GLU A 7 -17.40 6.01 -15.88
C GLU A 7 -18.09 6.83 -14.79
N GLU A 8 -18.34 6.28 -13.61
CA GLU A 8 -19.06 6.96 -12.54
C GLU A 8 -18.31 8.15 -11.94
N PHE A 9 -17.00 8.18 -12.11
CA PHE A 9 -16.14 9.27 -11.65
C PHE A 9 -15.32 9.78 -12.82
N GLY A 10 -15.88 10.72 -13.58
CA GLY A 10 -15.18 11.33 -14.71
C GLY A 10 -13.90 12.05 -14.27
N GLY A 11 -12.87 11.97 -15.10
CA GLY A 11 -11.58 12.62 -14.90
C GLY A 11 -10.40 11.65 -15.05
N ASP A 12 -9.23 12.21 -15.25
CA ASP A 12 -7.98 11.43 -15.39
C ASP A 12 -7.42 11.01 -14.04
N ASP A 13 -6.73 9.87 -14.02
CA ASP A 13 -5.89 9.50 -12.89
C ASP A 13 -4.79 10.55 -12.66
N VAL A 14 -4.64 10.99 -11.42
CA VAL A 14 -3.68 12.04 -11.08
C VAL A 14 -2.68 11.59 -10.02
N ILE A 15 -1.50 12.17 -10.08
CA ILE A 15 -0.47 12.02 -9.05
C ILE A 15 -0.41 13.29 -8.22
N VAL A 16 -0.58 13.15 -6.90
CA VAL A 16 -0.47 14.28 -5.98
C VAL A 16 1.00 14.68 -5.83
N SER A 17 1.36 15.85 -6.36
CA SER A 17 2.71 16.39 -6.22
C SER A 17 3.07 16.64 -4.77
N GLY A 18 4.11 15.94 -4.28
CA GLY A 18 4.56 15.98 -2.89
C GLY A 18 3.87 14.97 -1.98
N GLY A 19 3.08 14.05 -2.55
CA GLY A 19 2.51 12.89 -1.87
C GLY A 19 1.13 13.13 -1.26
N PHE A 20 0.42 12.05 -0.97
CA PHE A 20 -0.92 12.05 -0.39
C PHE A 20 -0.99 12.72 0.99
N GLN A 21 0.13 12.80 1.71
CA GLN A 21 0.20 13.47 3.00
C GLN A 21 -0.29 14.92 2.92
N LYS A 22 -0.04 15.61 1.83
CA LYS A 22 -0.54 16.99 1.59
C LYS A 22 -2.06 17.12 1.54
N ILE A 23 -2.76 16.04 1.25
CA ILE A 23 -4.23 16.01 1.30
C ILE A 23 -4.69 15.75 2.74
N VAL A 24 -3.98 14.90 3.47
CA VAL A 24 -4.37 14.48 4.82
C VAL A 24 -4.03 15.54 5.88
N GLU A 25 -2.88 16.21 5.75
CA GLU A 25 -2.41 17.22 6.72
C GLU A 25 -3.47 18.30 7.02
N PRO A 26 -4.10 18.96 6.03
CA PRO A 26 -5.13 19.96 6.32
C PRO A 26 -6.38 19.39 7.00
N LEU A 27 -6.69 18.10 6.75
CA LEU A 27 -7.82 17.41 7.37
C LEU A 27 -7.55 17.04 8.83
N SER A 28 -6.29 16.97 9.20
CA SER A 28 -5.87 16.65 10.58
C SER A 28 -5.71 17.90 11.47
N ASP A 29 -5.80 19.08 10.90
CA ASP A 29 -5.62 20.33 11.65
C ASP A 29 -6.70 20.51 12.73
N GLY A 30 -6.27 20.84 13.94
CA GLY A 30 -7.14 21.01 15.10
C GLY A 30 -7.68 19.71 15.72
N LEU A 31 -7.29 18.53 15.23
CA LEU A 31 -7.68 17.24 15.81
C LEU A 31 -6.69 16.77 16.88
N ASP A 32 -7.20 16.16 17.98
CA ASP A 32 -6.37 15.44 18.98
C ASP A 32 -5.98 14.07 18.42
N ILE A 33 -4.88 14.01 17.68
CA ILE A 33 -4.37 12.76 17.09
C ILE A 33 -3.33 12.15 18.01
N ARG A 34 -3.61 10.95 18.51
CA ARG A 34 -2.71 10.20 19.39
C ARG A 34 -1.96 9.14 18.64
N TYR A 35 -0.73 9.44 18.24
CA TYR A 35 0.17 8.49 17.61
C TYR A 35 0.70 7.44 18.60
N ALA A 36 1.17 6.29 18.08
CA ALA A 36 1.67 5.17 18.86
C ALA A 36 0.66 4.57 19.86
N HIS A 37 -0.62 4.84 19.69
CA HIS A 37 -1.71 4.25 20.46
C HIS A 37 -2.31 3.06 19.72
N ARG A 38 -1.60 1.92 19.70
CA ARG A 38 -2.12 0.70 19.07
C ARG A 38 -3.36 0.22 19.84
N VAL A 39 -4.50 0.16 19.14
CA VAL A 39 -5.75 -0.33 19.70
C VAL A 39 -5.69 -1.85 19.85
N GLU A 40 -6.06 -2.33 21.03
CA GLU A 40 -6.06 -3.75 21.40
C GLU A 40 -7.49 -4.28 21.66
N LYS A 41 -8.37 -3.39 22.18
CA LYS A 41 -9.74 -3.75 22.48
C LYS A 41 -10.69 -2.56 22.35
N VAL A 42 -11.90 -2.84 21.86
CA VAL A 42 -13.01 -1.89 21.84
C VAL A 42 -14.17 -2.52 22.60
N SER A 43 -14.52 -1.95 23.73
CA SER A 43 -15.67 -2.37 24.55
C SER A 43 -16.78 -1.34 24.42
N PHE A 44 -17.99 -1.81 24.11
CA PHE A 44 -19.17 -0.95 23.89
C PHE A 44 -20.43 -1.48 24.63
N GLU A 45 -20.21 -2.08 25.79
CA GLU A 45 -21.29 -2.43 26.72
C GLU A 45 -21.68 -1.21 27.57
N GLY A 46 -22.97 -0.88 27.59
CA GLY A 46 -23.51 0.23 28.39
C GLY A 46 -23.63 1.54 27.61
N SER A 47 -23.34 2.66 28.27
CA SER A 47 -23.59 4.02 27.77
C SER A 47 -22.35 4.69 27.17
N GLY A 48 -21.52 3.98 26.43
CA GLY A 48 -20.33 4.58 25.84
C GLY A 48 -19.39 3.51 25.29
N VAL A 49 -18.21 3.96 24.86
CA VAL A 49 -17.19 3.10 24.31
C VAL A 49 -15.89 3.27 25.07
N LYS A 50 -15.24 2.16 25.41
CA LYS A 50 -13.88 2.12 25.97
C LYS A 50 -12.94 1.52 24.93
N VAL A 51 -11.91 2.27 24.55
CA VAL A 51 -10.87 1.83 23.65
C VAL A 51 -9.60 1.60 24.45
N THR A 52 -9.21 0.33 24.61
CA THR A 52 -7.93 -0.03 25.23
C THR A 52 -6.84 0.02 24.19
N THR A 53 -5.78 0.73 24.51
CA THR A 53 -4.61 0.89 23.64
C THR A 53 -3.35 0.46 24.38
N SER A 54 -2.23 0.34 23.65
CA SER A 54 -0.90 0.11 24.23
C SER A 54 -0.43 1.20 25.19
N GLN A 55 -1.09 2.37 25.24
CA GLN A 55 -0.73 3.52 26.07
C GLN A 55 -1.79 3.84 27.15
N GLY A 56 -2.86 3.05 27.25
CA GLY A 56 -3.93 3.25 28.21
C GLY A 56 -5.32 3.16 27.61
N VAL A 57 -6.31 3.56 28.39
CA VAL A 57 -7.73 3.47 28.02
C VAL A 57 -8.26 4.86 27.65
N ILE A 58 -9.00 4.93 26.57
CA ILE A 58 -9.71 6.12 26.11
C ILE A 58 -11.21 5.83 26.21
N GLU A 59 -11.96 6.73 26.83
CA GLU A 59 -13.44 6.63 26.93
C GLU A 59 -14.07 7.71 26.06
N ALA A 60 -15.19 7.33 25.40
CA ALA A 60 -15.94 8.23 24.54
C ALA A 60 -17.42 7.80 24.49
N ASP A 61 -18.30 8.70 24.06
CA ASP A 61 -19.71 8.38 23.82
C ASP A 61 -19.87 7.42 22.63
N ARG A 62 -19.02 7.57 21.62
CA ARG A 62 -19.04 6.78 20.37
C ARG A 62 -17.64 6.60 19.82
N ALA A 63 -17.44 5.55 19.02
CA ALA A 63 -16.22 5.33 18.23
C ALA A 63 -16.57 4.93 16.79
N VAL A 64 -15.79 5.44 15.84
CA VAL A 64 -15.79 5.00 14.45
C VAL A 64 -14.54 4.16 14.23
N VAL A 65 -14.74 2.91 13.77
CA VAL A 65 -13.66 1.97 13.52
C VAL A 65 -13.34 1.98 12.02
N THR A 66 -12.15 2.45 11.67
CA THR A 66 -11.65 2.54 10.29
C THR A 66 -10.44 1.64 10.06
N LEU A 67 -10.33 0.55 10.83
CA LEU A 67 -9.24 -0.41 10.70
C LEU A 67 -9.26 -1.07 9.32
N PRO A 68 -8.09 -1.27 8.68
CA PRO A 68 -8.00 -2.03 7.44
C PRO A 68 -8.57 -3.44 7.56
N LEU A 69 -9.14 -3.95 6.47
CA LEU A 69 -9.71 -5.29 6.43
C LEU A 69 -8.70 -6.35 6.88
N GLY A 70 -7.45 -6.26 6.46
CA GLY A 70 -6.40 -7.19 6.85
C GLY A 70 -6.18 -7.24 8.37
N VAL A 71 -6.27 -6.10 9.05
CA VAL A 71 -6.18 -6.04 10.54
C VAL A 71 -7.38 -6.70 11.18
N LEU A 72 -8.59 -6.46 10.66
CA LEU A 72 -9.81 -7.09 11.17
C LEU A 72 -9.80 -8.61 10.98
N GLN A 73 -9.24 -9.12 9.89
CA GLN A 73 -9.11 -10.55 9.61
C GLN A 73 -8.10 -11.27 10.51
N GLN A 74 -7.17 -10.54 11.13
CA GLN A 74 -6.17 -11.10 12.04
C GLN A 74 -6.65 -11.18 13.50
N ASP A 75 -7.89 -10.74 13.81
CA ASP A 75 -8.46 -10.70 15.17
C ASP A 75 -7.56 -10.03 16.21
N ARG A 76 -6.71 -9.10 15.79
CA ARG A 76 -5.78 -8.40 16.68
C ARG A 76 -6.44 -7.36 17.56
N VAL A 77 -7.62 -6.90 17.19
CA VAL A 77 -8.45 -6.00 17.98
C VAL A 77 -9.68 -6.77 18.48
N ARG A 78 -9.78 -6.91 19.79
CA ARG A 78 -10.90 -7.57 20.43
C ARG A 78 -12.10 -6.62 20.52
N PHE A 79 -13.28 -7.10 20.11
CA PHE A 79 -14.55 -6.39 20.30
C PHE A 79 -15.36 -7.03 21.43
N GLU A 80 -15.85 -6.22 22.38
CA GLU A 80 -16.69 -6.64 23.51
C GLU A 80 -17.94 -5.74 23.59
N PRO A 81 -19.15 -6.30 23.35
CA PRO A 81 -19.42 -7.66 22.89
C PRO A 81 -18.83 -7.95 21.50
N GLN A 82 -18.76 -9.22 21.12
CA GLN A 82 -18.28 -9.60 19.78
C GLN A 82 -19.14 -8.94 18.70
N LEU A 83 -18.50 -8.62 17.58
CA LEU A 83 -19.21 -8.13 16.39
C LEU A 83 -20.30 -9.13 15.96
N PRO A 84 -21.45 -8.65 15.43
CA PRO A 84 -22.50 -9.52 14.91
C PRO A 84 -21.97 -10.55 13.92
N GLU A 85 -22.59 -11.73 13.89
CA GLU A 85 -22.13 -12.87 13.08
C GLU A 85 -22.06 -12.57 11.59
N ASP A 86 -23.04 -11.83 11.07
CA ASP A 86 -23.10 -11.40 9.69
C ASP A 86 -21.89 -10.50 9.32
N LYS A 87 -21.47 -9.62 10.23
CA LYS A 87 -20.30 -8.76 10.06
C LYS A 87 -19.02 -9.57 10.11
N ARG A 88 -18.85 -10.46 11.08
CA ARG A 88 -17.66 -11.34 11.18
C ARG A 88 -17.52 -12.24 9.94
N SER A 89 -18.64 -12.83 9.51
CA SER A 89 -18.70 -13.64 8.30
C SER A 89 -18.33 -12.83 7.05
N SER A 90 -18.78 -11.58 6.96
CA SER A 90 -18.42 -10.68 5.85
C SER A 90 -16.94 -10.33 5.84
N ILE A 91 -16.37 -9.97 6.99
CA ILE A 91 -14.92 -9.72 7.16
C ILE A 91 -14.12 -10.94 6.70
N GLY A 92 -14.52 -12.16 7.10
CA GLY A 92 -13.80 -13.37 6.73
C GLY A 92 -13.91 -13.76 5.24
N ARG A 93 -15.00 -13.34 4.56
CA ARG A 93 -15.23 -13.66 3.13
C ARG A 93 -14.65 -12.65 2.16
N LEU A 94 -14.41 -11.41 2.57
CA LEU A 94 -13.78 -10.41 1.73
C LEU A 94 -12.31 -10.77 1.50
N GLY A 95 -11.85 -10.58 0.27
CA GLY A 95 -10.44 -10.78 -0.08
C GLY A 95 -9.60 -9.54 0.27
N MET A 96 -8.41 -9.76 0.81
CA MET A 96 -7.41 -8.72 0.99
C MET A 96 -6.24 -8.98 0.03
N GLY A 97 -6.06 -8.09 -0.93
CA GLY A 97 -5.02 -8.18 -1.95
C GLY A 97 -3.72 -7.54 -1.51
N VAL A 98 -2.64 -7.89 -2.22
CA VAL A 98 -1.31 -7.32 -1.99
C VAL A 98 -0.79 -6.70 -3.28
N MET A 99 -0.39 -5.43 -3.17
CA MET A 99 0.32 -4.70 -4.22
C MET A 99 1.49 -3.96 -3.58
N ASN A 100 2.69 -4.23 -4.05
CA ASN A 100 3.88 -3.56 -3.57
C ASN A 100 4.54 -2.70 -4.63
N LYS A 101 5.30 -1.73 -4.16
CA LYS A 101 6.04 -0.78 -4.99
C LYS A 101 7.52 -0.91 -4.72
N ILE A 102 8.29 -0.89 -5.81
CA ILE A 102 9.75 -0.73 -5.79
C ILE A 102 10.05 0.56 -6.53
N ALA A 103 10.29 1.64 -5.81
CA ALA A 103 10.67 2.93 -6.38
C ALA A 103 12.19 3.02 -6.47
N LEU A 104 12.70 3.38 -7.65
CA LEU A 104 14.12 3.52 -7.93
C LEU A 104 14.41 4.90 -8.51
N ARG A 105 15.39 5.62 -7.94
CA ARG A 105 15.89 6.88 -8.45
C ARG A 105 17.26 6.68 -9.06
N PHE A 106 17.46 7.21 -10.26
CA PHE A 106 18.71 7.10 -11.01
C PHE A 106 19.39 8.46 -11.21
N SER A 107 20.63 8.44 -11.65
CA SER A 107 21.37 9.66 -12.02
C SER A 107 20.90 10.25 -13.34
N LYS A 108 20.39 9.40 -14.24
CA LYS A 108 19.88 9.79 -15.55
C LYS A 108 18.71 8.89 -15.95
N ARG A 109 17.85 9.40 -16.81
CA ARG A 109 16.79 8.65 -17.47
C ARG A 109 17.38 7.73 -18.55
N PHE A 110 16.84 6.53 -18.67
CA PHE A 110 17.18 5.54 -19.71
C PHE A 110 15.95 4.97 -20.45
N TRP A 111 14.76 5.30 -19.96
CA TRP A 111 13.48 4.97 -20.61
C TRP A 111 13.03 6.08 -21.55
N PRO A 112 12.10 5.79 -22.52
CA PRO A 112 11.55 6.79 -23.44
C PRO A 112 10.92 7.97 -22.69
N GLU A 113 11.00 9.16 -23.28
CA GLU A 113 10.53 10.41 -22.63
C GLU A 113 9.02 10.44 -22.47
N ASP A 114 8.34 9.91 -23.44
CA ASP A 114 6.88 9.81 -23.55
C ASP A 114 6.30 8.57 -22.90
N ALA A 115 7.13 7.74 -22.27
CA ALA A 115 6.64 6.55 -21.57
C ALA A 115 5.91 6.94 -20.28
N HIS A 116 4.62 6.64 -20.23
CA HIS A 116 3.80 6.76 -19.04
C HIS A 116 3.70 5.46 -18.25
N ARG A 117 3.77 4.33 -18.97
CA ARG A 117 3.65 2.98 -18.40
C ARG A 117 4.46 2.01 -19.25
N LEU A 118 5.16 1.12 -18.58
CA LEU A 118 5.96 0.07 -19.19
C LEU A 118 5.57 -1.27 -18.54
N GLY A 119 5.46 -2.31 -19.30
CA GLY A 119 5.12 -3.65 -18.79
C GLY A 119 6.23 -4.64 -19.11
N LEU A 120 6.63 -5.42 -18.11
CA LEU A 120 7.48 -6.60 -18.29
C LEU A 120 6.69 -7.85 -17.92
N LEU A 121 6.42 -8.68 -18.91
CA LEU A 121 5.88 -10.01 -18.68
C LEU A 121 7.02 -11.02 -18.61
N ASN A 122 7.22 -11.60 -17.45
CA ASN A 122 8.18 -12.69 -17.27
C ASN A 122 7.50 -14.01 -17.65
N SER A 123 7.87 -14.55 -18.82
CA SER A 123 7.26 -15.76 -19.38
C SER A 123 7.54 -17.03 -18.56
N SER A 124 8.63 -17.07 -17.78
CA SER A 124 8.99 -18.23 -16.97
C SER A 124 8.22 -18.31 -15.65
N THR A 125 7.77 -17.17 -15.12
CA THR A 125 7.03 -17.08 -13.85
C THR A 125 5.60 -16.60 -14.04
N GLU A 126 5.21 -16.21 -15.27
CA GLU A 126 3.93 -15.57 -15.59
C GLU A 126 3.64 -14.31 -14.76
N ASN A 127 4.68 -13.70 -14.22
CA ASN A 127 4.57 -12.48 -13.44
C ASN A 127 4.61 -11.26 -14.37
N LEU A 128 3.67 -10.35 -14.16
CA LEU A 128 3.68 -9.03 -14.77
C LEU A 128 4.17 -8.01 -13.76
N THR A 129 5.24 -7.30 -14.10
CA THR A 129 5.67 -6.11 -13.38
C THR A 129 5.39 -4.90 -14.26
N GLU A 130 4.66 -3.95 -13.72
CA GLU A 130 4.38 -2.69 -14.40
C GLU A 130 5.29 -1.61 -13.82
N TYR A 131 5.90 -0.84 -14.71
CA TYR A 131 6.78 0.27 -14.33
C TYR A 131 6.15 1.60 -14.72
N PHE A 132 6.12 2.52 -13.80
CA PHE A 132 5.58 3.88 -13.96
C PHE A 132 6.71 4.89 -13.84
N PRO A 133 7.17 5.49 -14.95
CA PRO A 133 8.08 6.61 -14.91
C PRO A 133 7.45 7.83 -14.24
N LEU A 134 8.08 8.35 -13.19
CA LEU A 134 7.61 9.54 -12.48
C LEU A 134 8.34 10.83 -12.90
N THR A 135 9.19 10.78 -13.90
CA THR A 135 9.96 11.94 -14.37
C THR A 135 9.08 13.16 -14.67
N PRO A 136 7.91 13.03 -15.35
CA PRO A 136 7.05 14.18 -15.64
C PRO A 136 6.53 14.88 -14.38
N TYR A 137 6.37 14.14 -13.28
CA TYR A 137 5.76 14.61 -12.03
C TYR A 137 6.81 14.99 -10.98
N ALA A 138 7.83 14.14 -10.81
CA ALA A 138 8.86 14.32 -9.79
C ALA A 138 10.03 15.23 -10.25
N LYS A 139 10.13 15.54 -11.56
CA LYS A 139 11.24 16.25 -12.18
C LYS A 139 12.62 15.60 -11.90
N GLN A 140 12.62 14.32 -11.60
CA GLN A 140 13.78 13.49 -11.31
C GLN A 140 13.63 12.14 -12.02
N PRO A 141 14.74 11.47 -12.37
CA PRO A 141 14.69 10.15 -13.01
C PRO A 141 14.27 9.06 -11.98
N VAL A 142 13.00 9.02 -11.69
CA VAL A 142 12.37 8.02 -10.81
C VAL A 142 11.46 7.13 -11.62
N ILE A 143 11.53 5.83 -11.36
CA ILE A 143 10.62 4.82 -11.90
C ILE A 143 10.09 3.95 -10.75
N VAL A 144 8.80 3.61 -10.79
CA VAL A 144 8.15 2.79 -9.77
C VAL A 144 7.66 1.50 -10.41
N GLY A 145 8.20 0.36 -9.96
CA GLY A 145 7.68 -0.96 -10.30
C GLY A 145 6.53 -1.34 -9.37
N LEU A 146 5.43 -1.85 -9.96
CA LEU A 146 4.30 -2.41 -9.23
C LEU A 146 4.30 -3.92 -9.36
N THR A 147 4.23 -4.61 -8.23
CA THR A 147 4.06 -6.06 -8.15
C THR A 147 2.75 -6.38 -7.44
N ARG A 148 2.09 -7.49 -7.83
CA ARG A 148 0.76 -7.84 -7.33
C ARG A 148 0.68 -9.30 -6.89
N GLY A 149 -0.25 -9.59 -5.98
CA GLY A 149 -0.62 -10.93 -5.58
C GLY A 149 0.57 -11.77 -5.08
N ARG A 150 0.71 -13.00 -5.61
CA ARG A 150 1.80 -13.91 -5.20
C ARG A 150 3.18 -13.36 -5.47
N HIS A 151 3.35 -12.60 -6.55
CA HIS A 151 4.63 -11.97 -6.87
C HIS A 151 5.00 -10.90 -5.83
N ALA A 152 4.04 -10.04 -5.44
CA ALA A 152 4.26 -9.06 -4.37
C ALA A 152 4.67 -9.74 -3.06
N LYS A 153 3.99 -10.83 -2.67
CA LYS A 153 4.35 -11.63 -1.48
C LYS A 153 5.73 -12.28 -1.59
N SER A 154 6.18 -12.64 -2.79
CA SER A 154 7.55 -13.18 -2.96
C SER A 154 8.62 -12.11 -2.81
N ILE A 155 8.34 -10.88 -3.26
CA ILE A 155 9.23 -9.73 -3.06
C ILE A 155 9.37 -9.38 -1.57
N GLU A 156 8.30 -9.44 -0.79
CA GLU A 156 8.36 -9.17 0.65
C GLU A 156 9.20 -10.16 1.47
N LYS A 157 9.46 -11.35 0.92
CA LYS A 157 10.37 -12.32 1.55
C LYS A 157 11.84 -12.04 1.31
N MET A 158 12.14 -11.14 0.38
CA MET A 158 13.50 -10.68 0.07
C MET A 158 13.89 -9.55 1.02
N ASN A 159 15.18 -9.40 1.26
CA ASN A 159 15.66 -8.16 1.84
C ASN A 159 15.58 -7.02 0.80
N LYS A 160 15.73 -5.77 1.26
CA LYS A 160 15.61 -4.60 0.39
C LYS A 160 16.55 -4.64 -0.81
N GLU A 161 17.79 -5.05 -0.59
CA GLU A 161 18.84 -5.14 -1.60
C GLU A 161 18.49 -6.16 -2.69
N GLU A 162 18.00 -7.33 -2.30
CA GLU A 162 17.55 -8.39 -3.21
C GLU A 162 16.37 -7.92 -4.07
N ALA A 163 15.35 -7.29 -3.46
CA ALA A 163 14.20 -6.75 -4.18
C ALA A 163 14.62 -5.67 -5.20
N VAL A 164 15.55 -4.79 -4.82
CA VAL A 164 16.12 -3.77 -5.70
C VAL A 164 16.90 -4.41 -6.85
N GLN A 165 17.72 -5.45 -6.58
CA GLN A 165 18.47 -6.15 -7.62
C GLN A 165 17.55 -6.89 -8.59
N GLN A 166 16.45 -7.46 -8.11
CA GLN A 166 15.43 -8.06 -8.98
C GLN A 166 14.84 -7.01 -9.93
N ALA A 167 14.43 -5.85 -9.43
CA ALA A 167 13.90 -4.78 -10.25
C ALA A 167 14.94 -4.24 -11.26
N LEU A 168 16.21 -4.13 -10.87
CA LEU A 168 17.28 -3.76 -11.79
C LEU A 168 17.50 -4.80 -12.88
N THR A 169 17.36 -6.08 -12.55
CA THR A 169 17.45 -7.19 -13.52
C THR A 169 16.30 -7.11 -14.53
N ASP A 170 15.09 -6.86 -14.07
CA ASP A 170 13.92 -6.67 -14.92
C ASP A 170 14.11 -5.49 -15.86
N LEU A 171 14.54 -4.34 -15.34
CA LEU A 171 14.81 -3.15 -16.15
C LEU A 171 15.92 -3.39 -17.18
N ARG A 172 16.98 -4.14 -16.82
CA ARG A 172 18.04 -4.51 -17.77
C ARG A 172 17.54 -5.45 -18.87
N SER A 173 16.60 -6.32 -18.58
CA SER A 173 15.98 -7.15 -19.62
C SER A 173 15.22 -6.30 -20.65
N MET A 174 14.69 -5.14 -20.25
CA MET A 174 13.97 -4.22 -21.13
C MET A 174 14.90 -3.24 -21.88
N PHE A 175 15.92 -2.72 -21.20
CA PHE A 175 16.72 -1.57 -21.69
C PHE A 175 18.23 -1.88 -21.81
N GLY A 176 18.64 -3.10 -21.54
CA GLY A 176 20.02 -3.55 -21.69
C GLY A 176 21.01 -2.74 -20.87
N SER A 177 22.15 -2.41 -21.48
CA SER A 177 23.25 -1.67 -20.86
C SER A 177 22.95 -0.19 -20.59
N SER A 178 21.81 0.32 -21.04
CA SER A 178 21.38 1.70 -20.75
C SER A 178 21.03 1.90 -19.28
N VAL A 179 20.64 0.81 -18.57
CA VAL A 179 20.29 0.84 -17.15
C VAL A 179 21.57 1.01 -16.32
N PRO A 180 21.66 2.03 -15.45
CA PRO A 180 22.78 2.19 -14.53
C PRO A 180 23.01 0.94 -13.67
N TYR A 181 24.25 0.72 -13.26
CA TYR A 181 24.62 -0.44 -12.44
C TYR A 181 23.83 -0.49 -11.12
N GLN A 182 23.55 0.68 -10.54
CA GLN A 182 22.78 0.79 -9.30
C GLN A 182 21.86 2.02 -9.33
N ALA A 183 20.79 1.97 -8.54
CA ALA A 183 19.99 3.14 -8.24
C ALA A 183 20.71 4.01 -7.21
N ILE A 184 20.51 5.35 -7.28
CA ILE A 184 21.02 6.29 -6.27
C ILE A 184 20.27 6.14 -4.97
N ASP A 185 18.97 5.82 -5.07
CA ASP A 185 18.07 5.69 -3.93
C ASP A 185 16.94 4.73 -4.27
N SER A 186 16.37 4.11 -3.24
CA SER A 186 15.30 3.13 -3.42
C SER A 186 14.35 3.05 -2.23
N VAL A 187 13.08 2.82 -2.53
CA VAL A 187 12.04 2.50 -1.55
C VAL A 187 11.35 1.21 -1.98
N VAL A 188 11.20 0.28 -1.05
CA VAL A 188 10.44 -0.97 -1.24
C VAL A 188 9.34 -1.01 -0.19
N THR A 189 8.09 -1.23 -0.61
CA THR A 189 6.96 -1.38 0.31
C THR A 189 6.72 -2.84 0.66
N GLY A 190 6.12 -3.11 1.82
CA GLY A 190 5.79 -4.44 2.32
C GLY A 190 4.45 -4.42 3.03
N TRP A 191 3.34 -4.36 2.28
CA TRP A 191 2.00 -4.19 2.82
C TRP A 191 1.40 -5.45 3.45
N ASP A 192 1.81 -6.65 3.00
CA ASP A 192 1.32 -7.92 3.57
C ASP A 192 1.92 -8.16 4.97
N SER A 193 3.18 -7.77 5.15
CA SER A 193 3.91 -7.91 6.40
C SER A 193 3.73 -6.74 7.38
N ASP A 194 3.15 -5.62 6.93
CA ASP A 194 2.86 -4.47 7.77
C ASP A 194 1.73 -4.79 8.75
N GLU A 195 2.03 -4.71 10.07
CA GLU A 195 1.08 -5.04 11.14
C GLU A 195 -0.14 -4.12 11.21
N SER A 196 -0.08 -2.95 10.57
CA SER A 196 -1.14 -1.96 10.56
C SER A 196 -2.07 -2.08 9.36
N SER A 197 -1.74 -2.93 8.38
CA SER A 197 -2.50 -3.09 7.14
C SER A 197 -2.82 -4.54 6.77
N HIS A 198 -1.84 -5.45 6.82
CA HIS A 198 -1.94 -6.84 6.37
C HIS A 198 -2.52 -6.98 4.97
N GLY A 199 -2.03 -6.15 4.04
CA GLY A 199 -2.45 -6.06 2.66
C GLY A 199 -2.57 -4.62 2.17
N SER A 200 -2.93 -4.43 0.91
CA SER A 200 -2.92 -3.11 0.30
C SER A 200 -4.27 -2.67 -0.29
N TYR A 201 -5.17 -3.61 -0.56
CA TYR A 201 -6.51 -3.28 -1.09
C TYR A 201 -7.48 -4.46 -0.90
N SER A 202 -8.77 -4.17 -0.91
CA SER A 202 -9.87 -5.15 -0.75
C SER A 202 -10.95 -4.92 -1.80
#